data_4e99bd2921cc88468e6b9656723c5b79
#
_entry.id   4e99bd2921cc88468e6b9656723c5b79
#
_cell.length_a   1.000
_cell.length_b   1.000
_cell.length_c   1.000
_cell.angle_alpha   90.00
_cell.angle_beta   90.00
_cell.angle_gamma   90.00
#
_symmetry.space_group_name_H-M   'P 1'
#
loop_
_entity.id
_entity.type
_entity.pdbx_description
1 polymer ?
#
loop_
_entity_poly.entity_id
_entity_poly.type
_entity_poly.pdbx_seq_one_letter_code
_entity_poly.pdbx_strand_id
1 'polypeptide(L)'
;MDSQRNLLVIALLFVSFMIWQAWEQDKNPQPQTQQTTQTTTTAAGSAADQGVPASGQGKMITVKTDVLDLTINTRGGDVEQALLPAYPKELGSNEPFQLLETTPQFIYQAQSGLTGRDGPDNPANGPRPLYNVEKEAFVLADGQNELQVPMTYTDAAGNTFTKTFVFKRGDYAVNVNYSVQNAGEKPLEVSTFGQLKQSVNLPPHRDTGSSNFALHTFRGAAYSTPDEKYEKYKFDTIADNENLNVSSKGGWVAMLQQYFATAWIPRNDGTNNFYTANLGNGIVAIGYKAQPVLVQPGQTGAMTSTLWVGPEIQDKMAAVAPHLDLTVDYGWLWFISQPLFKLLKWIHSFVGNWGFSIIIITFIVRGIMYPLTKAQYTSMAKMRMLQPKIQAMRERLGDDKQRQSQEMMALYKAEKVNPLGGCFPLIIQMPIFLALYYKA
;
A
#
# COMPACT_ATOMS: atom_id res chain seq x y z
N MET A 1 -45.62 -2.48 -14.78
CA MET A 1 -44.85 -1.20 -14.75
C MET A 1 -44.32 -0.85 -13.36
N ASP A 2 -44.96 -1.32 -12.28
CA ASP A 2 -44.56 -0.96 -10.90
C ASP A 2 -43.28 -1.60 -10.41
N SER A 3 -42.91 -2.79 -10.90
CA SER A 3 -41.68 -3.45 -10.52
C SER A 3 -40.44 -2.74 -11.09
N GLN A 4 -40.48 -2.25 -12.33
CA GLN A 4 -39.39 -1.45 -12.91
C GLN A 4 -39.35 -0.07 -12.26
N ARG A 5 -40.53 0.51 -11.92
CA ARG A 5 -40.58 1.77 -11.20
C ARG A 5 -40.02 1.61 -9.77
N ASN A 6 -40.34 0.52 -9.09
CA ASN A 6 -39.80 0.24 -7.77
C ASN A 6 -38.28 -0.02 -7.81
N LEU A 7 -37.77 -0.69 -8.83
CA LEU A 7 -36.33 -0.93 -9.02
C LEU A 7 -35.59 0.37 -9.37
N LEU A 8 -36.19 1.21 -10.21
CA LEU A 8 -35.70 2.56 -10.49
C LEU A 8 -35.77 3.47 -9.26
N VAL A 9 -36.80 3.37 -8.45
CA VAL A 9 -36.95 4.12 -7.19
C VAL A 9 -35.89 3.64 -6.19
N ILE A 10 -35.64 2.34 -6.07
CA ILE A 10 -34.57 1.79 -5.19
C ILE A 10 -33.18 2.23 -5.70
N ALA A 11 -32.96 2.18 -6.99
CA ALA A 11 -31.71 2.67 -7.57
C ALA A 11 -31.54 4.18 -7.38
N LEU A 12 -32.62 4.95 -7.56
CA LEU A 12 -32.62 6.39 -7.33
C LEU A 12 -32.39 6.73 -5.83
N LEU A 13 -33.03 5.99 -4.92
CA LEU A 13 -32.83 6.15 -3.48
C LEU A 13 -31.44 5.79 -3.08
N PHE A 14 -30.85 4.75 -3.68
CA PHE A 14 -29.44 4.37 -3.44
C PHE A 14 -28.48 5.44 -3.96
N VAL A 15 -28.70 5.94 -5.17
CA VAL A 15 -27.89 7.04 -5.74
C VAL A 15 -28.07 8.32 -4.92
N SER A 16 -29.32 8.65 -4.52
CA SER A 16 -29.60 9.80 -3.66
C SER A 16 -28.96 9.68 -2.29
N PHE A 17 -28.95 8.49 -1.71
CA PHE A 17 -28.27 8.20 -0.45
C PHE A 17 -26.74 8.36 -0.59
N MET A 18 -26.15 7.89 -1.70
CA MET A 18 -24.73 8.08 -2.00
C MET A 18 -24.37 9.57 -2.19
N ILE A 19 -25.24 10.32 -2.88
CA ILE A 19 -25.08 11.78 -3.06
C ILE A 19 -25.23 12.51 -1.72
N TRP A 20 -26.20 12.12 -0.89
CA TRP A 20 -26.40 12.70 0.43
C TRP A 20 -25.22 12.40 1.35
N GLN A 21 -24.68 11.18 1.33
CA GLN A 21 -23.52 10.80 2.10
C GLN A 21 -22.24 11.57 1.68
N ALA A 22 -22.06 11.79 0.37
CA ALA A 22 -20.98 12.61 -0.16
C ALA A 22 -21.16 14.10 0.24
N TRP A 23 -22.38 14.61 0.21
CA TRP A 23 -22.69 16.00 0.59
C TRP A 23 -22.57 16.24 2.10
N GLU A 24 -22.86 15.25 2.94
CA GLU A 24 -22.70 15.34 4.39
C GLU A 24 -21.22 15.29 4.82
N GLN A 25 -20.39 14.55 4.07
CA GLN A 25 -18.94 14.59 4.22
C GLN A 25 -18.36 15.95 3.82
N ASP A 26 -18.90 16.60 2.80
CA ASP A 26 -18.47 17.94 2.35
C ASP A 26 -18.88 19.06 3.33
N LYS A 27 -19.97 18.84 4.08
CA LYS A 27 -20.48 19.83 5.05
C LYS A 27 -19.91 19.74 6.46
N ASN A 28 -19.25 18.64 6.80
CA ASN A 28 -18.54 18.47 8.06
C ASN A 28 -17.03 18.55 7.84
N PRO A 29 -16.44 19.75 7.70
CA PRO A 29 -15.01 19.87 7.91
C PRO A 29 -14.75 19.48 9.35
N GLN A 30 -13.87 18.49 9.54
CA GLN A 30 -13.44 18.09 10.87
C GLN A 30 -12.97 19.33 11.65
N PRO A 31 -13.39 19.48 12.91
CA PRO A 31 -13.01 20.64 13.69
C PRO A 31 -11.49 20.69 13.82
N GLN A 32 -10.90 21.79 13.38
CA GLN A 32 -9.52 22.14 13.68
C GLN A 32 -9.38 22.19 15.20
N THR A 33 -8.72 21.21 15.76
CA THR A 33 -8.39 21.19 17.18
C THR A 33 -7.39 22.31 17.44
N GLN A 34 -7.86 23.37 18.08
CA GLN A 34 -7.02 24.42 18.63
C GLN A 34 -6.02 23.80 19.60
N GLN A 35 -4.75 24.10 19.38
CA GLN A 35 -3.66 23.75 20.27
C GLN A 35 -3.92 24.32 21.68
N THR A 36 -4.19 23.43 22.60
CA THR A 36 -4.07 23.76 24.05
C THR A 36 -2.76 23.16 24.50
N THR A 37 -1.83 24.06 24.81
CA THR A 37 -0.55 23.73 25.45
C THR A 37 -0.83 23.15 26.83
N GLN A 38 -0.71 21.83 26.98
CA GLN A 38 -0.66 21.21 28.30
C GLN A 38 0.72 20.57 28.51
N THR A 39 1.35 21.12 29.52
CA THR A 39 2.58 20.64 30.14
C THR A 39 2.35 19.23 30.68
N THR A 40 3.03 18.26 30.13
CA THR A 40 2.88 16.88 30.56
C THR A 40 4.01 16.48 31.50
N THR A 41 3.61 16.09 32.67
CA THR A 41 4.42 15.44 33.68
C THR A 41 4.85 14.04 33.19
N THR A 42 6.11 13.80 33.28
CA THR A 42 6.78 12.54 32.86
C THR A 42 6.29 11.37 33.70
N ALA A 43 5.67 10.39 33.07
CA ALA A 43 5.55 9.04 33.62
C ALA A 43 6.54 8.14 32.87
N ALA A 44 7.45 7.55 33.61
CA ALA A 44 8.46 6.62 33.10
C ALA A 44 7.77 5.32 32.59
N GLY A 45 7.59 5.23 31.30
CA GLY A 45 7.19 4.02 30.58
C GLY A 45 8.40 3.37 29.94
N SER A 46 8.46 2.07 30.02
CA SER A 46 9.50 1.16 29.55
C SER A 46 10.14 1.55 28.21
N ALA A 47 11.46 1.59 28.15
CA ALA A 47 12.30 2.01 27.03
C ALA A 47 12.26 1.13 25.76
N ALA A 48 11.25 0.26 25.59
CA ALA A 48 11.17 -0.69 24.48
C ALA A 48 10.40 -0.20 23.24
N ASP A 49 9.59 0.86 23.35
CA ASP A 49 8.57 1.21 22.34
C ASP A 49 8.75 2.58 21.67
N GLN A 50 9.91 3.20 21.80
CA GLN A 50 10.11 4.48 21.13
C GLN A 50 10.71 4.28 19.74
N GLY A 51 9.99 4.71 18.71
CA GLY A 51 10.49 4.81 17.35
C GLY A 51 11.79 5.63 17.30
N VAL A 52 12.58 5.41 16.24
CA VAL A 52 13.85 6.11 16.08
C VAL A 52 13.60 7.62 15.92
N PRO A 53 14.35 8.47 16.65
CA PRO A 53 14.25 9.92 16.52
C PRO A 53 14.44 10.41 15.09
N ALA A 54 13.86 11.57 14.78
CA ALA A 54 14.10 12.23 13.50
C ALA A 54 15.59 12.49 13.28
N SER A 55 16.06 12.38 12.04
CA SER A 55 17.38 12.83 11.65
C SER A 55 17.47 14.34 11.88
N GLY A 56 18.52 14.78 12.52
CA GLY A 56 18.81 16.22 12.63
C GLY A 56 19.21 16.80 11.26
N GLN A 57 19.58 18.09 11.26
CA GLN A 57 20.11 18.71 10.05
C GLN A 57 21.42 18.06 9.64
N GLY A 58 21.52 17.62 8.39
CA GLY A 58 22.69 17.10 7.73
C GLY A 58 22.76 17.61 6.31
N LYS A 59 23.86 17.29 5.64
CA LYS A 59 24.03 17.57 4.22
C LYS A 59 23.20 16.58 3.41
N MET A 60 22.49 17.05 2.38
CA MET A 60 21.72 16.18 1.48
C MET A 60 22.61 15.72 0.32
N ILE A 61 22.51 14.43 0.01
CA ILE A 61 23.11 13.85 -1.20
C ILE A 61 22.00 13.36 -2.12
N THR A 62 22.26 13.40 -3.41
CA THR A 62 21.31 12.92 -4.44
C THR A 62 21.88 11.67 -5.11
N VAL A 63 20.99 10.71 -5.37
CA VAL A 63 21.33 9.46 -6.04
C VAL A 63 20.34 9.24 -7.19
N LYS A 64 20.85 9.18 -8.41
CA LYS A 64 20.04 8.99 -9.62
C LYS A 64 20.39 7.68 -10.32
N THR A 65 19.38 6.86 -10.52
CA THR A 65 19.43 5.69 -11.39
C THR A 65 18.42 5.86 -12.55
N ASP A 66 18.29 4.86 -13.37
CA ASP A 66 17.29 4.83 -14.45
C ASP A 66 15.83 4.79 -13.93
N VAL A 67 15.61 4.31 -12.70
CA VAL A 67 14.25 4.13 -12.11
C VAL A 67 14.02 4.90 -10.82
N LEU A 68 15.07 5.39 -10.16
CA LEU A 68 15.02 6.08 -8.87
C LEU A 68 15.80 7.39 -8.89
N ASP A 69 15.23 8.42 -8.26
CA ASP A 69 15.93 9.66 -7.90
C ASP A 69 15.69 9.91 -6.41
N LEU A 70 16.72 9.66 -5.60
CA LEU A 70 16.63 9.70 -4.15
C LEU A 70 17.40 10.89 -3.58
N THR A 71 16.89 11.43 -2.47
CA THR A 71 17.62 12.37 -1.62
C THR A 71 17.84 11.73 -0.26
N ILE A 72 19.10 11.63 0.15
CA ILE A 72 19.52 11.00 1.40
C ILE A 72 20.14 12.06 2.31
N ASN A 73 19.71 12.10 3.56
CA ASN A 73 20.29 12.95 4.59
C ASN A 73 21.55 12.27 5.16
N THR A 74 22.69 12.92 5.12
CA THR A 74 23.93 12.36 5.68
C THR A 74 23.88 12.21 7.20
N ARG A 75 22.99 12.91 7.88
CA ARG A 75 22.71 12.64 9.30
C ARG A 75 21.78 11.45 9.43
N GLY A 76 22.32 10.32 9.88
CA GLY A 76 21.63 9.06 10.01
C GLY A 76 21.53 8.26 8.71
N GLY A 77 21.70 8.87 7.55
CA GLY A 77 21.59 8.20 6.24
C GLY A 77 20.16 7.81 5.89
N ASP A 78 19.19 8.64 6.24
CA ASP A 78 17.77 8.40 5.94
C ASP A 78 17.42 8.85 4.52
N VAL A 79 16.54 8.11 3.86
CA VAL A 79 15.97 8.50 2.56
C VAL A 79 14.78 9.42 2.83
N GLU A 80 14.94 10.69 2.54
CA GLU A 80 13.95 11.74 2.83
C GLU A 80 13.08 12.09 1.63
N GLN A 81 13.54 11.81 0.41
CA GLN A 81 12.77 11.99 -0.82
C GLN A 81 13.06 10.84 -1.78
N ALA A 82 12.03 10.44 -2.51
CA ALA A 82 12.14 9.49 -3.61
C ALA A 82 11.19 9.87 -4.74
N LEU A 83 11.77 10.09 -5.91
CA LEU A 83 11.06 10.31 -7.15
C LEU A 83 11.16 9.06 -8.02
N LEU A 84 10.10 8.76 -8.75
CA LEU A 84 10.00 7.63 -9.67
C LEU A 84 9.91 8.15 -11.11
N PRO A 85 11.04 8.29 -11.84
CA PRO A 85 11.05 8.92 -13.17
C PRO A 85 10.19 8.23 -14.22
N ALA A 86 9.95 6.92 -14.07
CA ALA A 86 9.12 6.14 -14.99
C ALA A 86 7.61 6.39 -14.80
N TYR A 87 7.20 7.08 -13.73
CA TYR A 87 5.80 7.32 -13.38
C TYR A 87 5.54 8.83 -13.31
N PRO A 88 4.62 9.36 -14.11
CA PRO A 88 4.27 10.77 -14.03
C PRO A 88 3.42 11.04 -12.78
N LYS A 89 3.56 12.23 -12.22
CA LYS A 89 2.75 12.72 -11.09
C LYS A 89 1.27 12.79 -11.44
N GLU A 90 0.97 13.25 -12.66
CA GLU A 90 -0.38 13.33 -13.23
C GLU A 90 -0.34 12.86 -14.68
N LEU A 91 -1.48 12.40 -15.19
CA LEU A 91 -1.58 11.96 -16.57
C LEU A 91 -1.20 13.09 -17.53
N GLY A 92 -0.18 12.87 -18.35
CA GLY A 92 0.35 13.87 -19.30
C GLY A 92 1.35 14.87 -18.70
N SER A 93 1.69 14.75 -17.42
CA SER A 93 2.78 15.53 -16.80
C SER A 93 4.14 14.92 -17.10
N ASN A 94 5.16 15.78 -17.22
CA ASN A 94 6.57 15.36 -17.26
C ASN A 94 7.22 15.32 -15.85
N GLU A 95 6.49 15.76 -14.81
CA GLU A 95 6.99 15.68 -13.44
C GLU A 95 6.92 14.25 -12.94
N PRO A 96 8.01 13.71 -12.34
CA PRO A 96 8.02 12.37 -11.79
C PRO A 96 7.15 12.28 -10.54
N PHE A 97 6.57 11.11 -10.33
CA PHE A 97 5.82 10.81 -9.11
C PHE A 97 6.74 10.83 -7.90
N GLN A 98 6.35 11.56 -6.86
CA GLN A 98 7.07 11.64 -5.60
C GLN A 98 6.50 10.64 -4.59
N LEU A 99 7.24 9.58 -4.30
CA LEU A 99 6.82 8.55 -3.34
C LEU A 99 7.17 8.94 -1.91
N LEU A 100 8.44 9.21 -1.63
CA LEU A 100 8.89 9.75 -0.34
C LEU A 100 8.99 11.27 -0.41
N GLU A 101 8.59 11.94 0.67
CA GLU A 101 8.48 13.39 0.73
C GLU A 101 8.79 13.90 2.12
N THR A 102 9.50 15.01 2.19
CA THR A 102 9.77 15.72 3.45
C THR A 102 9.42 17.18 3.26
N THR A 103 8.25 17.56 3.73
CA THR A 103 7.75 18.95 3.75
C THR A 103 7.18 19.26 5.14
N PRO A 104 6.99 20.53 5.49
CA PRO A 104 6.33 20.89 6.73
C PRO A 104 4.91 20.33 6.90
N GLN A 105 4.22 20.06 5.77
CA GLN A 105 2.84 19.59 5.74
C GLN A 105 2.73 18.07 5.67
N PHE A 106 3.77 17.39 5.16
CA PHE A 106 3.73 15.94 4.96
C PHE A 106 5.12 15.34 5.05
N ILE A 107 5.22 14.28 5.83
CA ILE A 107 6.45 13.50 5.99
C ILE A 107 6.17 12.06 5.59
N TYR A 108 6.99 11.52 4.69
CA TYR A 108 7.06 10.12 4.36
C TYR A 108 8.51 9.76 4.07
N GLN A 109 9.17 9.08 5.01
CA GLN A 109 10.61 8.81 4.98
C GLN A 109 10.91 7.35 5.27
N ALA A 110 12.02 6.86 4.73
CA ALA A 110 12.61 5.57 5.09
C ALA A 110 13.89 5.81 5.89
N GLN A 111 13.85 5.44 7.16
CA GLN A 111 14.97 5.57 8.08
C GLN A 111 15.64 4.21 8.31
N SER A 112 16.93 4.20 8.53
CA SER A 112 17.67 3.00 8.89
C SER A 112 18.98 3.34 9.56
N GLY A 113 19.57 2.37 10.23
CA GLY A 113 20.84 2.57 10.90
C GLY A 113 21.25 1.41 11.80
N LEU A 114 22.15 1.72 12.70
CA LEU A 114 22.69 0.81 13.70
C LEU A 114 22.37 1.32 15.09
N THR A 115 21.55 0.58 15.81
CA THR A 115 21.21 0.75 17.23
C THR A 115 21.95 -0.32 18.07
N GLY A 116 21.47 -0.66 19.23
CA GLY A 116 22.17 -1.52 20.17
C GLY A 116 23.00 -0.69 21.14
N ARG A 117 23.68 -1.36 22.08
CA ARG A 117 24.44 -0.66 23.13
C ARG A 117 25.50 0.29 22.55
N ASP A 118 26.22 -0.13 21.53
CA ASP A 118 27.32 0.61 20.92
C ASP A 118 26.99 1.16 19.53
N GLY A 119 25.73 1.11 19.13
CA GLY A 119 25.27 1.61 17.83
C GLY A 119 25.28 3.14 17.76
N PRO A 120 25.76 3.73 16.66
CA PRO A 120 25.83 5.19 16.51
C PRO A 120 24.44 5.86 16.43
N ASP A 121 23.39 5.12 16.08
CA ASP A 121 22.01 5.60 16.03
C ASP A 121 21.27 5.42 17.37
N ASN A 122 21.90 4.84 18.40
CA ASN A 122 21.31 4.73 19.71
C ASN A 122 21.26 6.12 20.37
N PRO A 123 20.07 6.62 20.75
CA PRO A 123 19.95 7.95 21.40
C PRO A 123 20.78 8.11 22.68
N ALA A 124 21.06 7.01 23.38
CA ALA A 124 21.90 7.02 24.57
C ALA A 124 23.38 7.38 24.26
N ASN A 125 23.82 7.19 23.02
CA ASN A 125 25.17 7.49 22.57
C ASN A 125 25.29 8.90 21.95
N GLY A 126 24.23 9.69 21.96
CA GLY A 126 24.19 11.05 21.42
C GLY A 126 23.30 11.20 20.19
N PRO A 127 23.47 12.30 19.44
CA PRO A 127 22.71 12.51 18.20
C PRO A 127 23.09 11.48 17.15
N ARG A 128 22.19 11.24 16.19
CA ARG A 128 22.44 10.33 15.09
C ARG A 128 23.73 10.71 14.33
N PRO A 129 24.46 9.72 13.79
CA PRO A 129 25.78 9.95 13.20
C PRO A 129 25.68 10.86 11.97
N LEU A 130 26.64 11.77 11.83
CA LEU A 130 26.84 12.54 10.62
C LEU A 130 27.85 11.81 9.74
N TYR A 131 27.35 11.20 8.68
CA TYR A 131 28.21 10.45 7.73
C TYR A 131 29.01 11.36 6.82
N ASN A 132 30.25 11.01 6.58
CA ASN A 132 31.10 11.61 5.56
C ASN A 132 30.86 10.92 4.21
N VAL A 133 30.79 11.70 3.16
CA VAL A 133 30.60 11.26 1.77
C VAL A 133 31.63 11.91 0.87
N GLU A 134 32.10 11.17 -0.14
CA GLU A 134 33.06 11.71 -1.13
C GLU A 134 32.42 12.70 -2.11
N LYS A 135 31.14 12.51 -2.40
CA LYS A 135 30.39 13.28 -3.41
C LYS A 135 29.01 13.64 -2.87
N GLU A 136 28.43 14.72 -3.41
CA GLU A 136 27.06 15.13 -3.11
C GLU A 136 26.04 14.55 -4.10
N ALA A 137 26.49 14.12 -5.27
CA ALA A 137 25.67 13.57 -6.31
C ALA A 137 26.28 12.27 -6.84
N PHE A 138 25.46 11.25 -6.90
CA PHE A 138 25.79 9.93 -7.43
C PHE A 138 24.82 9.62 -8.59
N VAL A 139 25.37 9.24 -9.73
CA VAL A 139 24.58 8.93 -10.92
C VAL A 139 25.01 7.57 -11.47
N LEU A 140 24.04 6.70 -11.74
CA LEU A 140 24.29 5.44 -12.43
C LEU A 140 24.60 5.73 -13.90
N ALA A 141 25.86 5.62 -14.27
CA ALA A 141 26.31 5.93 -15.63
C ALA A 141 25.78 4.91 -16.66
N ASP A 142 25.70 5.33 -17.91
CA ASP A 142 25.34 4.45 -19.01
C ASP A 142 26.33 3.28 -19.10
N GLY A 143 25.79 2.07 -19.25
CA GLY A 143 26.58 0.83 -19.29
C GLY A 143 26.97 0.26 -17.92
N GLN A 144 26.75 0.97 -16.82
CA GLN A 144 26.91 0.43 -15.48
C GLN A 144 25.62 -0.25 -15.02
N ASN A 145 25.75 -1.40 -14.37
CA ASN A 145 24.62 -2.16 -13.82
C ASN A 145 24.40 -1.92 -12.33
N GLU A 146 25.38 -1.37 -11.64
CA GLU A 146 25.36 -1.15 -10.19
C GLU A 146 25.97 0.20 -9.84
N LEU A 147 25.41 0.85 -8.83
CA LEU A 147 25.91 2.07 -8.23
C LEU A 147 26.01 1.88 -6.73
N GLN A 148 27.16 2.15 -6.16
CA GLN A 148 27.40 2.11 -4.73
C GLN A 148 27.57 3.53 -4.18
N VAL A 149 26.92 3.79 -3.04
CA VAL A 149 26.96 5.06 -2.32
C VAL A 149 27.46 4.79 -0.90
N PRO A 150 28.78 4.77 -0.68
CA PRO A 150 29.36 4.55 0.63
C PRO A 150 29.34 5.84 1.46
N MET A 151 29.00 5.69 2.73
CA MET A 151 29.03 6.77 3.73
C MET A 151 29.72 6.24 4.98
N THR A 152 30.64 7.01 5.55
CA THR A 152 31.44 6.60 6.69
C THR A 152 31.26 7.52 7.89
N TYR A 153 31.29 6.94 9.07
CA TYR A 153 31.29 7.64 10.34
C TYR A 153 32.32 6.99 11.25
N THR A 154 33.13 7.82 11.93
CA THR A 154 34.09 7.34 12.91
C THR A 154 33.73 7.96 14.27
N ASP A 155 33.56 7.13 15.29
CA ASP A 155 33.26 7.57 16.64
C ASP A 155 34.52 8.06 17.38
N ALA A 156 34.32 8.58 18.60
CA ALA A 156 35.41 9.08 19.42
C ALA A 156 36.44 7.99 19.84
N ALA A 157 36.03 6.73 19.84
CA ALA A 157 36.88 5.57 20.15
C ALA A 157 37.66 5.04 18.93
N GLY A 158 37.45 5.63 17.75
CA GLY A 158 38.13 5.25 16.51
C GLY A 158 37.40 4.11 15.76
N ASN A 159 36.24 3.66 16.21
CA ASN A 159 35.46 2.66 15.48
C ASN A 159 34.89 3.28 14.21
N THR A 160 34.93 2.56 13.11
CA THR A 160 34.45 3.03 11.81
C THR A 160 33.16 2.28 11.42
N PHE A 161 32.13 3.05 11.15
CA PHE A 161 30.84 2.57 10.68
C PHE A 161 30.64 3.01 9.24
N THR A 162 30.48 2.06 8.34
CA THR A 162 30.25 2.33 6.92
C THR A 162 28.85 1.87 6.55
N LYS A 163 28.05 2.77 6.00
CA LYS A 163 26.72 2.50 5.46
C LYS A 163 26.78 2.69 3.95
N THR A 164 26.51 1.63 3.20
CA THR A 164 26.59 1.64 1.74
C THR A 164 25.23 1.32 1.16
N PHE A 165 24.69 2.24 0.37
CA PHE A 165 23.52 1.96 -0.46
C PHE A 165 23.98 1.38 -1.79
N VAL A 166 23.38 0.25 -2.19
CA VAL A 166 23.71 -0.44 -3.44
C VAL A 166 22.47 -0.48 -4.32
N PHE A 167 22.55 0.19 -5.45
CA PHE A 167 21.50 0.31 -6.44
C PHE A 167 21.82 -0.55 -7.66
N LYS A 168 20.84 -1.19 -8.24
CA LYS A 168 20.96 -1.93 -9.49
C LYS A 168 20.07 -1.29 -10.57
N ARG A 169 20.55 -1.35 -11.81
CA ARG A 169 19.81 -0.85 -12.96
C ARG A 169 18.44 -1.55 -13.08
N GLY A 170 17.37 -0.76 -13.25
CA GLY A 170 16.02 -1.26 -13.42
C GLY A 170 15.40 -1.85 -12.17
N ASP A 171 16.03 -1.71 -11.00
CA ASP A 171 15.57 -2.30 -9.75
C ASP A 171 15.10 -1.24 -8.75
N TYR A 172 13.97 -1.50 -8.11
CA TYR A 172 13.42 -0.70 -7.03
C TYR A 172 13.83 -1.20 -5.64
N ALA A 173 14.51 -2.34 -5.56
CA ALA A 173 15.11 -2.85 -4.34
C ALA A 173 16.50 -2.25 -4.17
N VAL A 174 16.74 -1.62 -3.02
CA VAL A 174 17.98 -0.99 -2.65
C VAL A 174 18.59 -1.76 -1.49
N ASN A 175 19.78 -2.32 -1.68
CA ASN A 175 20.49 -2.97 -0.57
C ASN A 175 21.19 -1.91 0.29
N VAL A 176 21.03 -2.02 1.60
CA VAL A 176 21.71 -1.18 2.59
C VAL A 176 22.63 -2.05 3.40
N ASN A 177 23.93 -1.92 3.15
CA ASN A 177 24.98 -2.73 3.76
C ASN A 177 25.68 -1.91 4.84
N TYR A 178 25.94 -2.55 5.96
CA TYR A 178 26.71 -1.98 7.06
C TYR A 178 28.00 -2.75 7.27
N SER A 179 29.08 -2.01 7.49
CA SER A 179 30.37 -2.54 7.94
C SER A 179 30.77 -1.81 9.21
N VAL A 180 31.06 -2.56 10.25
CA VAL A 180 31.49 -2.03 11.55
C VAL A 180 32.88 -2.53 11.85
N GLN A 181 33.85 -1.64 11.82
CA GLN A 181 35.23 -1.93 12.18
C GLN A 181 35.49 -1.55 13.63
N ASN A 182 35.73 -2.55 14.46
CA ASN A 182 36.03 -2.35 15.88
C ASN A 182 37.52 -2.10 16.07
N ALA A 183 37.89 -0.86 16.31
CA ALA A 183 39.27 -0.44 16.63
C ALA A 183 39.60 -0.45 18.13
N GLY A 184 38.58 -0.70 18.97
CA GLY A 184 38.71 -0.70 20.43
C GLY A 184 39.16 -2.06 21.00
N GLU A 185 39.20 -2.13 22.32
CA GLU A 185 39.58 -3.34 23.08
C GLU A 185 38.39 -4.18 23.54
N LYS A 186 37.16 -3.65 23.42
CA LYS A 186 35.92 -4.32 23.87
C LYS A 186 35.06 -4.70 22.67
N PRO A 187 34.30 -5.79 22.79
CA PRO A 187 33.32 -6.13 21.78
C PRO A 187 32.25 -5.04 21.63
N LEU A 188 31.92 -4.65 20.40
CA LEU A 188 30.83 -3.75 20.08
C LEU A 188 29.54 -4.55 19.86
N GLU A 189 28.45 -4.11 20.47
CA GLU A 189 27.13 -4.66 20.30
C GLU A 189 26.27 -3.69 19.46
N VAL A 190 25.94 -4.11 18.24
CA VAL A 190 25.20 -3.31 17.27
C VAL A 190 24.03 -4.10 16.70
N SER A 191 22.92 -3.41 16.43
CA SER A 191 21.73 -3.99 15.84
C SER A 191 21.28 -3.14 14.67
N THR A 192 20.96 -3.75 13.53
CA THR A 192 20.31 -3.03 12.45
C THR A 192 18.87 -2.71 12.79
N PHE A 193 18.40 -1.56 12.34
CA PHE A 193 16.99 -1.22 12.32
C PHE A 193 16.61 -0.60 10.97
N GLY A 194 15.34 -0.73 10.62
CA GLY A 194 14.71 0.00 9.53
C GLY A 194 13.34 0.47 9.97
N GLN A 195 13.00 1.71 9.64
CA GLN A 195 11.75 2.34 10.02
C GLN A 195 11.17 3.12 8.84
N LEU A 196 9.89 2.94 8.60
CA LEU A 196 9.10 3.79 7.71
C LEU A 196 8.25 4.69 8.58
N LYS A 197 8.24 5.99 8.30
CA LYS A 197 7.36 6.92 8.99
C LYS A 197 6.58 7.77 8.00
N GLN A 198 5.34 8.05 8.34
CA GLN A 198 4.45 8.81 7.47
C GLN A 198 3.46 9.63 8.29
N SER A 199 3.11 10.81 7.78
CA SER A 199 1.98 11.59 8.30
C SER A 199 0.67 10.85 8.05
N VAL A 200 -0.20 10.77 9.06
CA VAL A 200 -1.52 10.12 8.96
C VAL A 200 -2.39 10.85 7.94
N ASN A 201 -2.43 12.18 8.03
CA ASN A 201 -3.22 13.02 7.15
C ASN A 201 -2.50 13.28 5.82
N LEU A 202 -3.23 13.13 4.71
CA LEU A 202 -2.74 13.48 3.38
C LEU A 202 -2.93 14.97 3.11
N PRO A 203 -1.93 15.65 2.55
CA PRO A 203 -2.09 17.01 2.05
C PRO A 203 -2.92 17.01 0.75
N PRO A 204 -3.54 18.16 0.37
CA PRO A 204 -4.42 18.23 -0.80
C PRO A 204 -3.79 17.74 -2.11
N HIS A 205 -2.49 17.94 -2.30
CA HIS A 205 -1.79 17.49 -3.52
C HIS A 205 -1.59 15.96 -3.60
N ARG A 206 -1.84 15.24 -2.50
CA ARG A 206 -1.78 13.78 -2.43
C ARG A 206 -3.14 13.14 -2.25
N ASP A 207 -4.15 13.94 -1.95
CA ASP A 207 -5.52 13.45 -1.85
C ASP A 207 -6.07 13.25 -3.26
N THR A 208 -6.15 12.00 -3.68
CA THR A 208 -6.68 11.63 -5.01
C THR A 208 -8.20 11.71 -5.09
N GLY A 209 -8.87 12.28 -4.07
CA GLY A 209 -10.32 12.43 -4.05
C GLY A 209 -11.09 11.10 -4.11
N SER A 210 -10.44 9.99 -3.81
CA SER A 210 -11.05 8.66 -3.88
C SER A 210 -11.94 8.36 -2.67
N SER A 211 -12.89 9.24 -2.38
CA SER A 211 -13.98 9.00 -1.43
C SER A 211 -14.99 7.95 -1.93
N ASN A 212 -14.80 7.40 -3.12
CA ASN A 212 -15.65 6.36 -3.66
C ASN A 212 -15.40 5.05 -2.93
N PHE A 213 -16.35 4.63 -2.11
CA PHE A 213 -16.36 3.35 -1.38
C PHE A 213 -15.95 2.14 -2.25
N ALA A 214 -16.32 2.15 -3.54
CA ALA A 214 -15.99 1.07 -4.47
C ALA A 214 -14.51 1.06 -4.91
N LEU A 215 -13.79 2.16 -4.74
CA LEU A 215 -12.41 2.35 -5.20
C LEU A 215 -11.42 2.57 -4.04
N HIS A 216 -11.87 2.37 -2.80
CA HIS A 216 -11.07 2.59 -1.63
C HIS A 216 -9.94 1.54 -1.57
N THR A 217 -8.75 1.94 -1.99
CA THR A 217 -7.54 1.13 -1.82
C THR A 217 -6.96 1.35 -0.44
N PHE A 218 -6.38 0.30 0.13
CA PHE A 218 -5.77 0.37 1.45
C PHE A 218 -4.55 1.30 1.42
N ARG A 219 -4.54 2.28 2.34
CA ARG A 219 -3.38 3.07 2.71
C ARG A 219 -3.08 2.82 4.18
N GLY A 220 -1.89 2.34 4.48
CA GLY A 220 -1.53 1.99 5.85
C GLY A 220 -0.23 1.21 5.92
N ALA A 221 0.07 0.72 7.12
CA ALA A 221 1.18 -0.17 7.35
C ALA A 221 0.78 -1.63 7.08
N ALA A 222 1.77 -2.47 6.85
CA ALA A 222 1.61 -3.92 6.73
C ALA A 222 2.90 -4.62 7.16
N TYR A 223 2.78 -5.88 7.52
CA TYR A 223 3.93 -6.72 7.86
C TYR A 223 3.70 -8.17 7.46
N SER A 224 4.78 -8.93 7.41
CA SER A 224 4.76 -10.38 7.19
C SER A 224 5.68 -11.08 8.17
N THR A 225 5.17 -12.17 8.72
CA THR A 225 5.94 -13.10 9.54
C THR A 225 5.81 -14.51 8.95
N PRO A 226 6.57 -15.51 9.41
CA PRO A 226 6.37 -16.90 8.99
C PRO A 226 4.97 -17.44 9.25
N ASP A 227 4.34 -16.98 10.33
CA ASP A 227 3.00 -17.42 10.75
C ASP A 227 1.89 -16.61 10.09
N GLU A 228 2.13 -15.32 9.89
CA GLU A 228 1.19 -14.37 9.31
C GLU A 228 1.76 -13.84 7.99
N LYS A 229 1.37 -14.43 6.88
CA LYS A 229 1.94 -14.15 5.55
C LYS A 229 1.78 -12.68 5.11
N TYR A 230 0.69 -12.06 5.50
CA TYR A 230 0.38 -10.66 5.17
C TYR A 230 -0.70 -10.13 6.10
N GLU A 231 -0.34 -9.16 6.93
CA GLU A 231 -1.24 -8.48 7.85
C GLU A 231 -1.22 -6.97 7.64
N LYS A 232 -2.41 -6.39 7.54
CA LYS A 232 -2.61 -4.93 7.41
C LYS A 232 -2.70 -4.30 8.79
N TYR A 233 -2.05 -3.13 8.94
CA TYR A 233 -2.09 -2.35 10.16
C TYR A 233 -2.44 -0.89 9.85
N LYS A 234 -3.61 -0.44 10.30
CA LYS A 234 -4.12 0.91 9.97
C LYS A 234 -3.30 1.99 10.67
N PHE A 235 -3.14 3.14 10.01
CA PHE A 235 -2.47 4.30 10.61
C PHE A 235 -3.23 4.84 11.82
N ASP A 236 -4.56 4.83 11.80
CA ASP A 236 -5.38 5.25 12.93
C ASP A 236 -5.14 4.36 14.16
N THR A 237 -5.03 3.05 13.98
CA THR A 237 -4.70 2.11 15.05
C THR A 237 -3.35 2.43 15.69
N ILE A 238 -2.34 2.81 14.90
CA ILE A 238 -1.04 3.23 15.42
C ILE A 238 -1.15 4.59 16.14
N ALA A 239 -1.92 5.52 15.57
CA ALA A 239 -2.14 6.85 16.16
C ALA A 239 -2.86 6.76 17.52
N ASP A 240 -3.73 5.77 17.70
CA ASP A 240 -4.41 5.46 18.96
C ASP A 240 -3.51 4.73 19.99
N ASN A 241 -2.22 4.56 19.67
CA ASN A 241 -1.21 3.86 20.48
C ASN A 241 -1.51 2.36 20.69
N GLU A 242 -2.27 1.75 19.82
CA GLU A 242 -2.34 0.30 19.72
C GLU A 242 -1.11 -0.18 18.94
N ASN A 243 -0.03 -0.47 19.64
CA ASN A 243 1.25 -0.73 19.01
C ASN A 243 1.46 -2.22 18.72
N LEU A 244 1.99 -2.50 17.53
CA LEU A 244 2.50 -3.81 17.16
C LEU A 244 3.81 -4.08 17.91
N ASN A 245 3.98 -5.30 18.41
CA ASN A 245 5.24 -5.79 18.95
C ASN A 245 5.30 -7.30 18.73
N VAL A 246 5.91 -7.71 17.61
CA VAL A 246 5.94 -9.10 17.16
C VAL A 246 7.37 -9.51 16.82
N SER A 247 7.78 -10.66 17.38
CA SER A 247 9.05 -11.29 17.02
C SER A 247 8.89 -12.14 15.77
N SER A 248 9.76 -11.95 14.79
CA SER A 248 9.71 -12.65 13.50
C SER A 248 11.09 -13.14 13.07
N LYS A 249 11.14 -14.33 12.54
CA LYS A 249 12.33 -14.83 11.85
C LYS A 249 12.18 -14.54 10.35
N GLY A 250 12.94 -13.57 9.86
CA GLY A 250 12.73 -13.02 8.51
C GLY A 250 11.49 -12.13 8.46
N GLY A 251 10.76 -12.15 7.35
CA GLY A 251 9.60 -11.30 7.10
C GLY A 251 9.96 -9.90 6.63
N TRP A 252 9.00 -9.00 6.68
CA TRP A 252 9.17 -7.61 6.26
C TRP A 252 8.12 -6.70 6.92
N VAL A 253 8.40 -5.40 6.92
CA VAL A 253 7.47 -4.33 7.29
C VAL A 253 7.34 -3.36 6.13
N ALA A 254 6.13 -2.82 5.90
CA ALA A 254 5.85 -1.98 4.76
C ALA A 254 4.87 -0.86 5.07
N MET A 255 4.88 0.17 4.23
CA MET A 255 3.81 1.15 4.09
C MET A 255 3.30 1.11 2.66
N LEU A 256 1.98 1.03 2.53
CA LEU A 256 1.27 0.77 1.28
C LEU A 256 0.40 1.95 0.90
N GLN A 257 0.29 2.18 -0.39
CA GLN A 257 -0.68 3.07 -1.02
C GLN A 257 -1.15 2.45 -2.34
N GLN A 258 -2.02 3.12 -3.07
CA GLN A 258 -2.77 2.53 -4.20
C GLN A 258 -1.94 1.74 -5.22
N TYR A 259 -0.75 2.24 -5.61
CA TYR A 259 0.07 1.64 -6.67
C TYR A 259 1.54 1.49 -6.28
N PHE A 260 1.91 2.00 -5.12
CA PHE A 260 3.29 2.10 -4.68
C PHE A 260 3.43 1.60 -3.25
N ALA A 261 4.59 1.02 -2.97
CA ALA A 261 4.93 0.53 -1.65
C ALA A 261 6.36 0.93 -1.27
N THR A 262 6.56 1.09 0.03
CA THR A 262 7.89 1.04 0.64
C THR A 262 7.94 -0.10 1.62
N ALA A 263 9.06 -0.81 1.68
CA ALA A 263 9.23 -1.92 2.61
C ALA A 263 10.67 -2.05 3.08
N TRP A 264 10.84 -2.37 4.35
CA TRP A 264 12.09 -2.84 4.89
C TRP A 264 12.08 -4.36 5.03
N ILE A 265 13.09 -5.00 4.46
CA ILE A 265 13.26 -6.46 4.47
C ILE A 265 14.56 -6.75 5.23
N PRO A 266 14.49 -7.16 6.51
CA PRO A 266 15.65 -7.61 7.27
C PRO A 266 16.18 -8.93 6.75
N ARG A 267 17.33 -9.36 7.23
CA ARG A 267 17.89 -10.69 6.92
C ARG A 267 16.93 -11.81 7.38
N ASN A 268 16.85 -12.86 6.58
CA ASN A 268 15.96 -14.00 6.84
C ASN A 268 16.50 -14.98 7.90
N ASP A 269 17.79 -14.93 8.22
CA ASP A 269 18.48 -15.88 9.12
C ASP A 269 18.45 -15.45 10.60
N GLY A 270 18.02 -14.21 10.88
CA GLY A 270 17.95 -13.66 12.23
C GLY A 270 16.52 -13.46 12.75
N THR A 271 16.39 -13.36 14.06
CA THR A 271 15.15 -12.93 14.69
C THR A 271 15.10 -11.41 14.72
N ASN A 272 13.99 -10.85 14.26
CA ASN A 272 13.73 -9.42 14.24
C ASN A 272 12.53 -9.12 15.11
N ASN A 273 12.48 -7.93 15.69
CA ASN A 273 11.31 -7.42 16.36
C ASN A 273 10.63 -6.38 15.48
N PHE A 274 9.39 -6.65 15.07
CA PHE A 274 8.56 -5.70 14.33
C PHE A 274 7.73 -4.88 15.30
N TYR A 275 7.71 -3.57 15.08
CA TYR A 275 7.03 -2.63 15.94
C TYR A 275 6.32 -1.54 15.13
N THR A 276 5.29 -0.97 15.73
CA THR A 276 4.70 0.30 15.30
C THR A 276 4.86 1.33 16.42
N ALA A 277 4.87 2.58 16.06
CA ALA A 277 5.00 3.68 17.02
C ALA A 277 4.23 4.92 16.56
N ASN A 278 3.56 5.58 17.50
CA ASN A 278 3.06 6.94 17.32
C ASN A 278 4.19 7.91 17.72
N LEU A 279 4.72 8.61 16.71
CA LEU A 279 5.83 9.55 16.91
C LEU A 279 5.37 10.95 17.34
N GLY A 280 4.06 11.14 17.53
CA GLY A 280 3.47 12.46 17.80
C GLY A 280 3.28 13.30 16.54
N ASN A 281 2.63 14.44 16.69
CA ASN A 281 2.35 15.39 15.60
C ASN A 281 1.67 14.77 14.36
N GLY A 282 0.86 13.72 14.56
CA GLY A 282 0.19 13.02 13.47
C GLY A 282 1.11 12.17 12.58
N ILE A 283 2.28 11.78 13.11
CA ILE A 283 3.25 10.92 12.41
C ILE A 283 3.24 9.53 13.05
N VAL A 284 3.10 8.51 12.23
CA VAL A 284 3.15 7.12 12.64
C VAL A 284 4.30 6.37 11.96
N ALA A 285 4.77 5.32 12.58
CA ALA A 285 5.87 4.51 12.08
C ALA A 285 5.60 3.03 12.19
N ILE A 286 6.19 2.27 11.27
CA ILE A 286 6.39 0.83 11.37
C ILE A 286 7.87 0.53 11.09
N GLY A 287 8.44 -0.40 11.82
CA GLY A 287 9.84 -0.73 11.65
C GLY A 287 10.21 -2.08 12.22
N TYR A 288 11.47 -2.42 12.03
CA TYR A 288 12.08 -3.61 12.64
C TYR A 288 13.36 -3.24 13.39
N LYS A 289 13.69 -4.04 14.39
CA LYS A 289 14.99 -4.08 15.05
C LYS A 289 15.51 -5.52 15.00
N ALA A 290 16.72 -5.69 14.45
CA ALA A 290 17.36 -7.00 14.39
C ALA A 290 17.99 -7.38 15.73
N GLN A 291 18.31 -8.67 15.89
CA GLN A 291 19.09 -9.12 17.03
C GLN A 291 20.49 -8.45 17.02
N PRO A 292 21.03 -8.14 18.21
CA PRO A 292 22.38 -7.61 18.33
C PRO A 292 23.43 -8.55 17.74
N VAL A 293 24.39 -7.95 17.05
CA VAL A 293 25.60 -8.61 16.56
C VAL A 293 26.79 -8.10 17.39
N LEU A 294 27.63 -9.00 17.85
CA LEU A 294 28.87 -8.69 18.56
C LEU A 294 30.03 -8.64 17.56
N VAL A 295 30.68 -7.49 17.49
CA VAL A 295 31.91 -7.30 16.68
C VAL A 295 33.09 -7.30 17.63
N GLN A 296 33.91 -8.34 17.55
CA GLN A 296 35.06 -8.50 18.42
C GLN A 296 36.16 -7.45 18.14
N PRO A 297 36.99 -7.14 19.13
CA PRO A 297 38.13 -6.23 18.95
C PRO A 297 39.00 -6.58 17.73
N GLY A 298 39.32 -5.57 16.93
CA GLY A 298 40.12 -5.75 15.71
C GLY A 298 39.42 -6.44 14.55
N GLN A 299 38.14 -6.78 14.70
CA GLN A 299 37.34 -7.42 13.64
C GLN A 299 36.38 -6.45 12.96
N THR A 300 35.93 -6.85 11.80
CA THR A 300 34.91 -6.14 11.03
C THR A 300 33.62 -6.99 11.00
N GLY A 301 32.52 -6.42 11.46
CA GLY A 301 31.18 -7.00 11.35
C GLY A 301 30.47 -6.49 10.11
N ALA A 302 29.72 -7.36 9.45
CA ALA A 302 28.90 -7.01 8.30
C ALA A 302 27.43 -7.34 8.54
N MET A 303 26.56 -6.40 8.16
CA MET A 303 25.10 -6.55 8.26
C MET A 303 24.47 -5.97 7.01
N THR A 304 23.29 -6.45 6.65
CA THR A 304 22.56 -5.99 5.47
C THR A 304 21.08 -5.95 5.69
N SER A 305 20.40 -5.07 4.98
CA SER A 305 18.95 -5.04 4.83
C SER A 305 18.59 -4.57 3.43
N THR A 306 17.34 -4.76 3.04
CA THR A 306 16.86 -4.32 1.73
C THR A 306 15.69 -3.37 1.92
N LEU A 307 15.71 -2.25 1.18
CA LEU A 307 14.63 -1.30 1.08
C LEU A 307 13.97 -1.44 -0.28
N TRP A 308 12.66 -1.72 -0.31
CA TRP A 308 11.84 -1.54 -1.50
C TRP A 308 11.27 -0.13 -1.53
N VAL A 309 11.45 0.57 -2.63
CA VAL A 309 10.93 1.91 -2.86
C VAL A 309 10.44 1.97 -4.30
N GLY A 310 9.16 1.77 -4.54
CA GLY A 310 8.69 1.75 -5.91
C GLY A 310 7.26 1.26 -6.11
N PRO A 311 6.92 0.99 -7.38
CA PRO A 311 5.60 0.50 -7.74
C PRO A 311 5.38 -0.94 -7.28
N GLU A 312 4.12 -1.30 -7.10
CA GLU A 312 3.70 -2.65 -6.72
C GLU A 312 3.79 -3.62 -7.90
N ILE A 313 5.00 -3.96 -8.33
CA ILE A 313 5.25 -4.95 -9.38
C ILE A 313 5.41 -6.32 -8.74
N GLN A 314 4.35 -7.15 -8.80
CA GLN A 314 4.26 -8.44 -8.10
C GLN A 314 5.48 -9.34 -8.32
N ASP A 315 5.87 -9.56 -9.58
CA ASP A 315 6.95 -10.49 -9.91
C ASP A 315 8.31 -10.04 -9.33
N LYS A 316 8.57 -8.73 -9.33
CA LYS A 316 9.77 -8.15 -8.73
C LYS A 316 9.71 -8.18 -7.20
N MET A 317 8.56 -7.87 -6.61
CA MET A 317 8.37 -7.90 -5.16
C MET A 317 8.49 -9.32 -4.60
N ALA A 318 7.93 -10.32 -5.30
CA ALA A 318 8.07 -11.74 -4.93
C ALA A 318 9.52 -12.23 -4.96
N ALA A 319 10.33 -11.69 -5.87
CA ALA A 319 11.76 -12.00 -5.96
C ALA A 319 12.59 -11.40 -4.82
N VAL A 320 12.14 -10.28 -4.23
CA VAL A 320 12.83 -9.58 -3.15
C VAL A 320 12.56 -10.22 -1.80
N ALA A 321 11.30 -10.54 -1.52
CA ALA A 321 10.92 -11.14 -0.25
C ALA A 321 9.67 -12.03 -0.38
N PRO A 322 9.59 -13.15 0.36
CA PRO A 322 8.39 -13.99 0.40
C PRO A 322 7.17 -13.18 0.84
N HIS A 323 6.06 -13.34 0.11
CA HIS A 323 4.77 -12.71 0.40
C HIS A 323 4.71 -11.18 0.24
N LEU A 324 5.79 -10.52 -0.21
CA LEU A 324 5.77 -9.08 -0.48
C LEU A 324 4.85 -8.76 -1.68
N ASP A 325 4.68 -9.69 -2.60
CA ASP A 325 3.73 -9.62 -3.72
C ASP A 325 2.25 -9.61 -3.28
N LEU A 326 1.95 -10.05 -2.05
CA LEU A 326 0.59 -10.02 -1.49
C LEU A 326 0.14 -8.61 -1.11
N THR A 327 1.04 -7.65 -1.04
CA THR A 327 0.71 -6.23 -0.79
C THR A 327 -0.10 -5.63 -1.92
N VAL A 328 0.00 -6.18 -3.13
CA VAL A 328 -0.84 -5.80 -4.26
C VAL A 328 -2.29 -6.14 -3.96
N ASP A 329 -3.06 -5.12 -3.59
CA ASP A 329 -4.45 -5.31 -3.16
C ASP A 329 -5.37 -5.50 -4.35
N TYR A 330 -5.95 -6.69 -4.47
CA TYR A 330 -7.01 -7.00 -5.44
C TYR A 330 -8.41 -6.74 -4.89
N GLY A 331 -8.49 -6.18 -3.68
CA GLY A 331 -9.75 -5.98 -2.97
C GLY A 331 -10.42 -7.30 -2.56
N TRP A 332 -11.66 -7.22 -2.10
CA TRP A 332 -12.44 -8.39 -1.65
C TRP A 332 -12.77 -9.38 -2.78
N LEU A 333 -12.65 -8.95 -4.04
CA LEU A 333 -12.86 -9.77 -5.24
C LEU A 333 -11.56 -10.41 -5.78
N TRP A 334 -10.52 -10.55 -4.95
CA TRP A 334 -9.20 -11.07 -5.34
C TRP A 334 -9.26 -12.39 -6.13
N PHE A 335 -10.19 -13.28 -5.76
CA PHE A 335 -10.38 -14.59 -6.40
C PHE A 335 -10.89 -14.51 -7.86
N ILE A 336 -11.49 -13.37 -8.26
CA ILE A 336 -11.88 -13.06 -9.64
C ILE A 336 -10.80 -12.18 -10.29
N SER A 337 -10.33 -11.14 -9.60
CA SER A 337 -9.39 -10.16 -10.14
C SER A 337 -8.05 -10.76 -10.51
N GLN A 338 -7.52 -11.65 -9.67
CA GLN A 338 -6.20 -12.24 -9.89
C GLN A 338 -6.13 -13.13 -11.14
N PRO A 339 -7.07 -14.08 -11.41
CA PRO A 339 -7.10 -14.83 -12.65
C PRO A 339 -7.29 -13.96 -13.89
N LEU A 340 -8.17 -12.95 -13.80
CA LEU A 340 -8.40 -12.01 -14.90
C LEU A 340 -7.15 -11.20 -15.23
N PHE A 341 -6.44 -10.73 -14.22
CA PHE A 341 -5.19 -10.00 -14.40
C PHE A 341 -4.07 -10.88 -15.00
N LYS A 342 -3.97 -12.14 -14.57
CA LYS A 342 -3.05 -13.11 -15.19
C LYS A 342 -3.38 -13.34 -16.66
N LEU A 343 -4.66 -13.48 -16.98
CA LEU A 343 -5.12 -13.61 -18.36
C LEU A 343 -4.81 -12.35 -19.17
N LEU A 344 -5.03 -11.18 -18.60
CA LEU A 344 -4.71 -9.89 -19.23
C LEU A 344 -3.21 -9.77 -19.53
N LYS A 345 -2.34 -10.10 -18.57
CA LYS A 345 -0.87 -10.14 -18.76
C LYS A 345 -0.49 -11.13 -19.87
N TRP A 346 -1.11 -12.29 -19.91
CA TRP A 346 -0.87 -13.29 -20.93
C TRP A 346 -1.25 -12.77 -22.32
N ILE A 347 -2.42 -12.15 -22.47
CA ILE A 347 -2.84 -11.52 -23.74
C ILE A 347 -1.84 -10.41 -24.12
N HIS A 348 -1.45 -9.57 -23.16
CA HIS A 348 -0.49 -8.49 -23.39
C HIS A 348 0.86 -8.99 -23.91
N SER A 349 1.32 -10.16 -23.45
CA SER A 349 2.60 -10.74 -23.91
C SER A 349 2.62 -11.04 -25.42
N PHE A 350 1.45 -11.25 -26.04
CA PHE A 350 1.31 -11.46 -27.50
C PHE A 350 1.03 -10.16 -28.26
N VAL A 351 0.24 -9.28 -27.67
CA VAL A 351 -0.28 -8.09 -28.37
C VAL A 351 0.65 -6.88 -28.21
N GLY A 352 1.41 -6.82 -27.09
CA GLY A 352 2.33 -5.74 -26.79
C GLY A 352 1.66 -4.37 -26.48
N ASN A 353 0.33 -4.31 -26.43
CA ASN A 353 -0.42 -3.09 -26.17
C ASN A 353 -1.55 -3.34 -25.17
N TRP A 354 -1.57 -2.59 -24.09
CA TRP A 354 -2.56 -2.75 -23.02
C TRP A 354 -3.99 -2.44 -23.47
N GLY A 355 -4.19 -1.41 -24.31
CA GLY A 355 -5.53 -1.06 -24.80
C GLY A 355 -6.17 -2.19 -25.60
N PHE A 356 -5.43 -2.77 -26.56
CA PHE A 356 -5.92 -3.93 -27.30
C PHE A 356 -6.10 -5.16 -26.42
N SER A 357 -5.25 -5.35 -25.42
CA SER A 357 -5.40 -6.47 -24.46
C SER A 357 -6.70 -6.36 -23.66
N ILE A 358 -7.08 -5.14 -23.24
CA ILE A 358 -8.34 -4.88 -22.55
C ILE A 358 -9.54 -5.16 -23.46
N ILE A 359 -9.46 -4.77 -24.73
CA ILE A 359 -10.52 -5.08 -25.71
C ILE A 359 -10.67 -6.59 -25.86
N ILE A 360 -9.58 -7.32 -26.06
CA ILE A 360 -9.60 -8.78 -26.25
C ILE A 360 -10.16 -9.49 -25.00
N ILE A 361 -9.70 -9.15 -23.80
CA ILE A 361 -10.23 -9.78 -22.57
C ILE A 361 -11.72 -9.49 -22.40
N THR A 362 -12.18 -8.31 -22.79
CA THR A 362 -13.60 -7.96 -22.76
C THR A 362 -14.40 -8.87 -23.69
N PHE A 363 -13.94 -9.13 -24.91
CA PHE A 363 -14.59 -10.07 -25.82
C PHE A 363 -14.60 -11.50 -25.27
N ILE A 364 -13.49 -11.96 -24.67
CA ILE A 364 -13.40 -13.29 -24.06
C ILE A 364 -14.43 -13.43 -22.92
N VAL A 365 -14.45 -12.48 -22.00
CA VAL A 365 -15.38 -12.49 -20.86
C VAL A 365 -16.84 -12.42 -21.34
N ARG A 366 -17.14 -11.57 -22.32
CA ARG A 366 -18.48 -11.49 -22.92
C ARG A 366 -18.86 -12.77 -23.64
N GLY A 367 -17.92 -13.42 -24.33
CA GLY A 367 -18.14 -14.73 -24.98
C GLY A 367 -18.48 -15.83 -23.98
N ILE A 368 -17.74 -15.90 -22.88
CA ILE A 368 -18.00 -16.87 -21.80
C ILE A 368 -19.36 -16.60 -21.15
N MET A 369 -19.73 -15.34 -20.98
CA MET A 369 -21.01 -14.93 -20.39
C MET A 369 -22.21 -14.97 -21.36
N TYR A 370 -21.96 -15.25 -22.66
CA TYR A 370 -22.98 -15.26 -23.69
C TYR A 370 -24.20 -16.15 -23.37
N PRO A 371 -24.03 -17.43 -22.94
CA PRO A 371 -25.19 -18.29 -22.63
C PRO A 371 -26.05 -17.72 -21.50
N LEU A 372 -25.42 -17.10 -20.50
CA LEU A 372 -26.11 -16.48 -19.39
C LEU A 372 -26.86 -15.21 -19.86
N THR A 373 -26.22 -14.40 -20.69
CA THR A 373 -26.82 -13.20 -21.30
C THR A 373 -28.00 -13.57 -22.20
N LYS A 374 -27.87 -14.63 -23.00
CA LYS A 374 -28.96 -15.16 -23.82
C LYS A 374 -30.16 -15.60 -22.97
N ALA A 375 -29.93 -16.31 -21.87
CA ALA A 375 -30.97 -16.73 -20.94
C ALA A 375 -31.70 -15.50 -20.32
N GLN A 376 -30.95 -14.45 -19.99
CA GLN A 376 -31.47 -13.17 -19.48
C GLN A 376 -32.43 -12.51 -20.49
N TYR A 377 -31.97 -12.31 -21.72
CA TYR A 377 -32.79 -11.67 -22.76
C TYR A 377 -34.03 -12.50 -23.09
N THR A 378 -33.90 -13.83 -23.12
CA THR A 378 -35.05 -14.73 -23.32
C THR A 378 -36.08 -14.62 -22.20
N SER A 379 -35.61 -14.57 -20.94
CA SER A 379 -36.50 -14.40 -19.78
C SER A 379 -37.17 -13.03 -19.80
N MET A 380 -36.43 -11.95 -20.11
CA MET A 380 -37.01 -10.61 -20.25
C MET A 380 -38.06 -10.53 -21.39
N ALA A 381 -37.76 -11.15 -22.53
CA ALA A 381 -38.72 -11.20 -23.64
C ALA A 381 -40.01 -11.92 -23.25
N LYS A 382 -39.91 -13.06 -22.57
CA LYS A 382 -41.06 -13.78 -22.03
C LYS A 382 -41.88 -12.92 -21.02
N MET A 383 -41.16 -12.22 -20.12
CA MET A 383 -41.86 -11.30 -19.18
C MET A 383 -42.59 -10.17 -19.89
N ARG A 384 -42.04 -9.61 -21.00
CA ARG A 384 -42.72 -8.60 -21.80
C ARG A 384 -43.99 -9.15 -22.46
N MET A 385 -43.97 -10.41 -22.94
CA MET A 385 -45.15 -11.07 -23.51
C MET A 385 -46.25 -11.34 -22.48
N LEU A 386 -45.89 -11.47 -21.19
CA LEU A 386 -46.85 -11.66 -20.10
C LEU A 386 -47.48 -10.34 -19.60
N GLN A 387 -46.94 -9.18 -19.97
CA GLN A 387 -47.43 -7.87 -19.55
C GLN A 387 -48.95 -7.68 -19.74
N PRO A 388 -49.55 -8.00 -20.93
CA PRO A 388 -51.00 -7.85 -21.09
C PRO A 388 -51.79 -8.78 -20.18
N LYS A 389 -51.33 -10.01 -19.91
CA LYS A 389 -51.97 -10.93 -18.95
C LYS A 389 -51.89 -10.41 -17.52
N ILE A 390 -50.77 -9.82 -17.13
CA ILE A 390 -50.58 -9.20 -15.82
C ILE A 390 -51.50 -7.97 -15.67
N GLN A 391 -51.66 -7.19 -16.73
CA GLN A 391 -52.54 -6.00 -16.71
C GLN A 391 -54.00 -6.38 -16.57
N ALA A 392 -54.47 -7.36 -17.33
CA ALA A 392 -55.82 -7.89 -17.21
C ALA A 392 -56.12 -8.50 -15.80
N MET A 393 -55.12 -9.19 -15.22
CA MET A 393 -55.23 -9.70 -13.85
C MET A 393 -55.33 -8.59 -12.82
N ARG A 394 -54.57 -7.51 -12.97
CA ARG A 394 -54.67 -6.33 -12.06
C ARG A 394 -56.00 -5.61 -12.16
N GLU A 395 -56.51 -5.43 -13.36
CA GLU A 395 -57.80 -4.84 -13.57
C GLU A 395 -58.95 -5.68 -12.94
N ARG A 396 -58.81 -7.01 -13.00
CA ARG A 396 -59.77 -7.95 -12.41
C ARG A 396 -59.77 -7.97 -10.88
N LEU A 397 -58.56 -7.85 -10.26
CA LEU A 397 -58.39 -7.98 -8.82
C LEU A 397 -58.46 -6.66 -8.05
N GLY A 398 -58.49 -5.52 -8.75
CA GLY A 398 -58.58 -4.20 -8.13
C GLY A 398 -57.49 -3.95 -7.09
N ASP A 399 -57.85 -3.50 -5.89
CA ASP A 399 -56.91 -3.08 -4.86
C ASP A 399 -56.39 -4.22 -3.96
N ASP A 400 -56.76 -5.48 -4.21
CA ASP A 400 -56.31 -6.63 -3.42
C ASP A 400 -54.87 -7.03 -3.76
N LYS A 401 -53.91 -6.34 -3.14
CA LYS A 401 -52.46 -6.56 -3.36
C LYS A 401 -52.01 -7.96 -2.99
N GLN A 402 -52.65 -8.61 -2.04
CA GLN A 402 -52.24 -9.94 -1.58
C GLN A 402 -52.60 -11.02 -2.61
N ARG A 403 -53.84 -10.95 -3.14
CA ARG A 403 -54.29 -11.81 -4.24
C ARG A 403 -53.54 -11.55 -5.55
N GLN A 404 -53.28 -10.28 -5.88
CA GLN A 404 -52.47 -9.93 -7.03
C GLN A 404 -51.07 -10.57 -6.98
N SER A 405 -50.43 -10.56 -5.81
CA SER A 405 -49.11 -11.18 -5.62
C SER A 405 -49.19 -12.71 -5.80
N GLN A 406 -50.17 -13.35 -5.23
CA GLN A 406 -50.36 -14.80 -5.33
C GLN A 406 -50.68 -15.26 -6.76
N GLU A 407 -51.61 -14.59 -7.46
CA GLU A 407 -51.94 -14.92 -8.83
C GLU A 407 -50.77 -14.60 -9.82
N MET A 408 -50.00 -13.55 -9.53
CA MET A 408 -48.78 -13.22 -10.31
C MET A 408 -47.73 -14.30 -10.20
N MET A 409 -47.51 -14.82 -8.98
CA MET A 409 -46.61 -15.95 -8.77
C MET A 409 -47.11 -17.24 -9.45
N ALA A 410 -48.39 -17.50 -9.42
CA ALA A 410 -49.05 -18.62 -10.10
C ALA A 410 -48.89 -18.50 -11.63
N LEU A 411 -49.06 -17.29 -12.17
CA LEU A 411 -48.91 -17.00 -13.59
C LEU A 411 -47.46 -17.21 -14.06
N TYR A 412 -46.47 -16.74 -13.32
CA TYR A 412 -45.07 -16.97 -13.60
C TYR A 412 -44.72 -18.46 -13.57
N LYS A 413 -45.26 -19.21 -12.62
CA LYS A 413 -45.09 -20.66 -12.51
C LYS A 413 -45.73 -21.43 -13.67
N ALA A 414 -46.96 -21.05 -14.06
CA ALA A 414 -47.67 -21.65 -15.18
C ALA A 414 -46.96 -21.44 -16.54
N GLU A 415 -46.44 -20.24 -16.75
CA GLU A 415 -45.73 -19.87 -17.98
C GLU A 415 -44.25 -20.22 -17.96
N LYS A 416 -43.77 -20.89 -16.90
CA LYS A 416 -42.36 -21.28 -16.69
C LYS A 416 -41.40 -20.10 -16.87
N VAL A 417 -41.77 -18.94 -16.37
CA VAL A 417 -40.94 -17.73 -16.39
C VAL A 417 -40.42 -17.47 -15.00
N ASN A 418 -39.08 -17.45 -14.86
CA ASN A 418 -38.47 -17.09 -13.60
C ASN A 418 -38.25 -15.57 -13.54
N PRO A 419 -38.92 -14.82 -12.67
CA PRO A 419 -38.76 -13.36 -12.54
C PRO A 419 -37.34 -12.98 -12.09
N LEU A 420 -36.65 -13.87 -11.34
CA LEU A 420 -35.28 -13.69 -10.92
C LEU A 420 -34.23 -14.01 -12.02
N GLY A 421 -34.67 -14.75 -13.07
CA GLY A 421 -33.79 -15.10 -14.19
C GLY A 421 -33.31 -13.90 -15.02
N GLY A 422 -34.05 -12.78 -14.95
CA GLY A 422 -33.66 -11.54 -15.65
C GLY A 422 -32.62 -10.70 -14.92
N CYS A 423 -32.58 -10.74 -13.58
CA CYS A 423 -31.64 -9.95 -12.78
C CYS A 423 -30.41 -10.75 -12.33
N PHE A 424 -30.48 -12.09 -12.27
CA PHE A 424 -29.40 -12.95 -11.83
C PHE A 424 -28.08 -12.78 -12.62
N PRO A 425 -28.09 -12.70 -13.98
CA PRO A 425 -26.89 -12.41 -14.73
C PRO A 425 -26.26 -11.06 -14.42
N LEU A 426 -27.07 -10.05 -14.09
CA LEU A 426 -26.60 -8.73 -13.71
C LEU A 426 -25.86 -8.77 -12.38
N ILE A 427 -26.37 -9.53 -11.42
CA ILE A 427 -25.75 -9.72 -10.09
C ILE A 427 -24.39 -10.44 -10.24
N ILE A 428 -24.28 -11.43 -11.13
CA ILE A 428 -22.99 -12.12 -11.40
C ILE A 428 -22.03 -11.22 -12.18
N GLN A 429 -22.55 -10.40 -13.10
CA GLN A 429 -21.74 -9.57 -13.98
C GLN A 429 -21.12 -8.37 -13.25
N MET A 430 -21.83 -7.78 -12.27
CA MET A 430 -21.32 -6.65 -11.49
C MET A 430 -19.98 -6.93 -10.79
N PRO A 431 -19.80 -8.03 -10.04
CA PRO A 431 -18.51 -8.35 -9.44
C PRO A 431 -17.37 -8.50 -10.46
N ILE A 432 -17.65 -9.07 -11.64
CA ILE A 432 -16.65 -9.25 -12.69
C ILE A 432 -16.19 -7.90 -13.25
N PHE A 433 -17.12 -6.97 -13.49
CA PHE A 433 -16.76 -5.63 -13.94
C PHE A 433 -16.03 -4.82 -12.87
N LEU A 434 -16.46 -4.90 -11.61
CA LEU A 434 -15.76 -4.28 -10.50
C LEU A 434 -14.34 -4.83 -10.37
N ALA A 435 -14.17 -6.16 -10.51
CA ALA A 435 -12.86 -6.81 -10.44
C ALA A 435 -11.92 -6.36 -11.57
N LEU A 436 -12.43 -6.22 -12.80
CA LEU A 436 -11.67 -5.67 -13.92
C LEU A 436 -11.31 -4.20 -13.72
N TYR A 437 -12.26 -3.41 -13.24
CA TYR A 437 -12.06 -1.98 -13.01
C TYR A 437 -11.06 -1.70 -11.89
N TYR A 438 -10.99 -2.56 -10.87
CA TYR A 438 -10.08 -2.40 -9.74
C TYR A 438 -8.60 -2.49 -10.12
N LYS A 439 -8.27 -3.10 -11.26
CA LYS A 439 -6.88 -3.40 -11.66
C LYS A 439 -6.53 -2.96 -13.10
N ALA A 440 -7.48 -2.50 -13.88
CA ALA A 440 -7.22 -1.93 -15.19
C ALA A 440 -6.85 -0.44 -15.10
#